data_1cf06f8ecdd73132520239401f74d75e
#
_entry.id   1cf06f8ecdd73132520239401f74d75e
#
_cell.length_a   1.000
_cell.length_b   1.000
_cell.length_c   1.000
_cell.angle_alpha   90.00
_cell.angle_beta   90.00
_cell.angle_gamma   90.00
#
_symmetry.space_group_name_H-M   'P 1'
#
loop_
_entity.id
_entity.type
_entity.pdbx_description
1 polymer ?
#
loop_
_entity_poly.entity_id
_entity_poly.type
_entity_poly.pdbx_seq_one_letter_code
_entity_poly.pdbx_strand_id
1 'polypeptide(L)'
;VVFACVPLMAVVSIKLNLKLRAAFRRQRFQIGELNASIEDSLLGQRVVKAFAAEEEENKKFEQGNTAFQTIKKKTYHAMAAFNTSTRLFDGLMYLVVIVAGGLSLVYGTISAGDLVAYVLYVSTLIATIRRIVEFAEQFQRGMTGIERFAEIMDTPVTIEDAEDAKPLQPGPGAIRFEDVSFEYPDDHNKVLHDVSLDIRAG
;
A
#
# COMPACT_ATOMS: atom_id res chain seq x y z
N VAL A 1 -22.48 -25.17 19.47
CA VAL A 1 -21.57 -25.83 18.50
C VAL A 1 -20.92 -24.79 17.60
N VAL A 2 -21.67 -23.89 16.96
CA VAL A 2 -21.13 -22.83 16.05
C VAL A 2 -20.08 -21.98 16.76
N PHE A 3 -20.33 -21.53 17.99
CA PHE A 3 -19.39 -20.74 18.79
C PHE A 3 -18.06 -21.45 19.11
N ALA A 4 -18.02 -22.79 19.08
CA ALA A 4 -16.79 -23.53 19.28
C ALA A 4 -15.89 -23.53 18.00
N CYS A 5 -16.47 -23.43 16.81
CA CYS A 5 -15.74 -23.38 15.55
C CYS A 5 -15.11 -21.99 15.31
N VAL A 6 -15.68 -20.91 15.85
CA VAL A 6 -15.22 -19.53 15.63
C VAL A 6 -13.78 -19.31 16.11
N PRO A 7 -13.35 -19.69 17.34
CA PRO A 7 -11.98 -19.48 17.76
C PRO A 7 -10.97 -20.28 16.95
N LEU A 8 -11.30 -21.49 16.52
CA LEU A 8 -10.43 -22.30 15.65
C LEU A 8 -10.23 -21.61 14.29
N MET A 9 -11.32 -21.17 13.70
CA MET A 9 -11.31 -20.39 12.45
C MET A 9 -10.47 -19.11 12.60
N ALA A 10 -10.64 -18.38 13.69
CA ALA A 10 -9.89 -17.16 13.94
C ALA A 10 -8.38 -17.41 14.02
N VAL A 11 -7.94 -18.43 14.76
CA VAL A 11 -6.51 -18.78 14.87
C VAL A 11 -5.91 -19.14 13.52
N VAL A 12 -6.58 -19.97 12.73
CA VAL A 12 -6.11 -20.36 11.40
C VAL A 12 -6.08 -19.17 10.45
N SER A 13 -7.13 -18.35 10.45
CA SER A 13 -7.22 -17.15 9.61
C SER A 13 -6.14 -16.13 9.95
N ILE A 14 -5.87 -15.89 11.23
CA ILE A 14 -4.79 -14.98 11.67
C ILE A 14 -3.43 -15.48 11.20
N LYS A 15 -3.11 -16.76 11.40
CA LYS A 15 -1.83 -17.34 10.97
C LYS A 15 -1.63 -17.26 9.46
N LEU A 16 -2.67 -17.55 8.68
CA LEU A 16 -2.60 -17.46 7.21
C LEU A 16 -2.53 -16.01 6.73
N ASN A 17 -3.24 -15.09 7.39
CA ASN A 17 -3.17 -13.65 7.08
C ASN A 17 -1.76 -13.09 7.32
N LEU A 18 -1.11 -13.46 8.41
CA LEU A 18 0.28 -13.06 8.68
C LEU A 18 1.24 -13.53 7.58
N LYS A 19 1.11 -14.79 7.13
CA LYS A 19 1.89 -15.32 6.00
C LYS A 19 1.60 -14.56 4.71
N LEU A 20 0.33 -14.27 4.44
CA LEU A 20 -0.11 -13.53 3.26
C LEU A 20 0.44 -12.10 3.26
N ARG A 21 0.35 -11.38 4.39
CA ARG A 21 0.94 -10.04 4.55
C ARG A 21 2.46 -10.03 4.31
N ALA A 22 3.18 -11.02 4.81
CA ALA A 22 4.61 -11.15 4.57
C ALA A 22 4.94 -11.40 3.09
N ALA A 23 4.13 -12.23 2.40
CA ALA A 23 4.27 -12.50 0.97
C ALA A 23 4.02 -11.23 0.13
N PHE A 24 2.96 -10.46 0.42
CA PHE A 24 2.68 -9.19 -0.25
C PHE A 24 3.78 -8.14 -0.03
N ARG A 25 4.38 -8.10 1.17
CA ARG A 25 5.49 -7.18 1.44
C ARG A 25 6.71 -7.49 0.59
N ARG A 26 7.07 -8.78 0.49
CA ARG A 26 8.16 -9.24 -0.39
C ARG A 26 7.88 -8.93 -1.86
N GLN A 27 6.65 -9.13 -2.30
CA GLN A 27 6.26 -8.82 -3.68
C GLN A 27 6.36 -7.32 -3.98
N ARG A 28 5.94 -6.45 -3.06
CA ARG A 28 6.08 -4.99 -3.23
C ARG A 28 7.54 -4.56 -3.30
N PHE A 29 8.39 -5.13 -2.46
CA PHE A 29 9.82 -4.87 -2.52
C PHE A 29 10.40 -5.25 -3.88
N GLN A 30 10.11 -6.47 -4.35
CA GLN A 30 10.65 -6.97 -5.61
C GLN A 30 10.14 -6.19 -6.84
N ILE A 31 8.89 -5.70 -6.83
CA ILE A 31 8.42 -4.86 -7.93
C ILE A 31 9.08 -3.48 -7.89
N GLY A 32 9.40 -2.97 -6.70
CA GLY A 32 10.19 -1.75 -6.55
C GLY A 32 11.58 -1.88 -7.17
N GLU A 33 12.30 -2.96 -6.86
CA GLU A 33 13.61 -3.29 -7.45
C GLU A 33 13.54 -3.41 -8.99
N LEU A 34 12.51 -4.10 -9.50
CA LEU A 34 12.32 -4.25 -10.93
C LEU A 34 12.04 -2.90 -11.60
N ASN A 35 11.20 -2.06 -11.00
CA ASN A 35 10.89 -0.74 -11.53
C ASN A 35 12.13 0.18 -11.53
N ALA A 36 12.92 0.16 -10.45
CA ALA A 36 14.17 0.91 -10.39
C ALA A 36 15.16 0.46 -11.49
N SER A 37 15.28 -0.86 -11.71
CA SER A 37 16.11 -1.39 -12.79
C SER A 37 15.63 -0.97 -14.17
N ILE A 38 14.30 -0.92 -14.40
CA ILE A 38 13.73 -0.43 -15.67
C ILE A 38 14.01 1.07 -15.84
N GLU A 39 13.84 1.86 -14.78
CA GLU A 39 14.12 3.29 -14.79
C GLU A 39 15.58 3.58 -15.13
N ASP A 40 16.52 2.88 -14.48
CA ASP A 40 17.96 2.98 -14.78
C ASP A 40 18.27 2.66 -16.25
N SER A 41 17.68 1.58 -16.77
CA SER A 41 17.88 1.19 -18.18
C SER A 41 17.32 2.21 -19.15
N LEU A 42 16.17 2.83 -18.84
CA LEU A 42 15.55 3.86 -19.66
C LEU A 42 16.36 5.17 -19.63
N LEU A 43 16.80 5.59 -18.45
CA LEU A 43 17.64 6.79 -18.30
C LEU A 43 19.01 6.59 -18.96
N GLY A 44 19.58 5.38 -18.86
CA GLY A 44 20.84 4.97 -19.47
C GLY A 44 20.76 4.59 -20.94
N GLN A 45 19.61 4.69 -21.61
CA GLN A 45 19.40 4.14 -22.97
C GLN A 45 20.42 4.67 -24.00
N ARG A 46 20.84 5.93 -23.90
CA ARG A 46 21.86 6.49 -24.81
C ARG A 46 23.21 5.77 -24.66
N VAL A 47 23.59 5.45 -23.42
CA VAL A 47 24.84 4.71 -23.12
C VAL A 47 24.73 3.28 -23.60
N VAL A 48 23.63 2.59 -23.30
CA VAL A 48 23.36 1.22 -23.77
C VAL A 48 23.47 1.13 -25.28
N LYS A 49 22.89 2.09 -26.03
CA LYS A 49 22.97 2.17 -27.49
C LYS A 49 24.39 2.46 -27.99
N ALA A 50 25.11 3.34 -27.31
CA ALA A 50 26.48 3.69 -27.71
C ALA A 50 27.45 2.50 -27.61
N PHE A 51 27.21 1.60 -26.63
CA PHE A 51 28.03 0.40 -26.40
C PHE A 51 27.42 -0.88 -26.99
N ALA A 52 26.30 -0.80 -27.72
CA ALA A 52 25.55 -1.96 -28.24
C ALA A 52 25.28 -3.04 -27.17
N ALA A 53 24.95 -2.61 -25.94
CA ALA A 53 24.81 -3.48 -24.77
C ALA A 53 23.34 -3.89 -24.51
N GLU A 54 22.45 -3.87 -25.48
CA GLU A 54 21.03 -4.20 -25.36
C GLU A 54 20.80 -5.62 -24.85
N GLU A 55 21.67 -6.56 -25.29
CA GLU A 55 21.54 -7.96 -24.85
C GLU A 55 21.80 -8.11 -23.34
N GLU A 56 22.76 -7.37 -22.80
CA GLU A 56 23.05 -7.39 -21.36
C GLU A 56 21.91 -6.76 -20.54
N GLU A 57 21.34 -5.65 -21.02
CA GLU A 57 20.16 -5.05 -20.38
C GLU A 57 18.93 -5.97 -20.43
N ASN A 58 18.72 -6.68 -21.54
CA ASN A 58 17.65 -7.68 -21.62
C ASN A 58 17.86 -8.83 -20.63
N LYS A 59 19.09 -9.34 -20.48
CA LYS A 59 19.41 -10.38 -19.50
C LYS A 59 19.16 -9.90 -18.07
N LYS A 60 19.56 -8.67 -17.74
CA LYS A 60 19.32 -8.04 -16.45
C LYS A 60 17.81 -7.94 -16.17
N PHE A 61 17.03 -7.47 -17.15
CA PHE A 61 15.56 -7.42 -17.03
C PHE A 61 14.95 -8.82 -16.85
N GLU A 62 15.35 -9.82 -17.62
CA GLU A 62 14.84 -11.19 -17.50
C GLU A 62 15.13 -11.79 -16.11
N GLN A 63 16.30 -11.55 -15.55
CA GLN A 63 16.63 -12.00 -14.19
C GLN A 63 15.72 -11.35 -13.15
N GLY A 64 15.52 -10.02 -13.23
CA GLY A 64 14.61 -9.29 -12.35
C GLY A 64 13.18 -9.74 -12.48
N ASN A 65 12.69 -9.93 -13.72
CA ASN A 65 11.35 -10.40 -14.00
C ASN A 65 11.10 -11.83 -13.53
N THR A 66 12.07 -12.73 -13.71
CA THR A 66 11.99 -14.12 -13.21
C THR A 66 11.95 -14.17 -11.69
N ALA A 67 12.74 -13.34 -11.01
CA ALA A 67 12.69 -13.19 -9.56
C ALA A 67 11.32 -12.69 -9.10
N PHE A 68 10.78 -11.66 -9.77
CA PHE A 68 9.45 -11.14 -9.50
C PHE A 68 8.35 -12.18 -9.73
N GLN A 69 8.37 -12.91 -10.85
CA GLN A 69 7.41 -13.98 -11.14
C GLN A 69 7.42 -15.06 -10.06
N THR A 70 8.60 -15.46 -9.59
CA THR A 70 8.76 -16.47 -8.54
C THR A 70 8.13 -16.01 -7.22
N ILE A 71 8.36 -14.76 -6.84
CA ILE A 71 7.77 -14.18 -5.62
C ILE A 71 6.26 -14.01 -5.79
N LYS A 72 5.80 -13.53 -6.94
CA LYS A 72 4.39 -13.38 -7.27
C LYS A 72 3.65 -14.72 -7.21
N LYS A 73 4.24 -15.79 -7.74
CA LYS A 73 3.67 -17.15 -7.65
C LYS A 73 3.52 -17.61 -6.20
N LYS A 74 4.53 -17.39 -5.35
CA LYS A 74 4.46 -17.69 -3.91
C LYS A 74 3.35 -16.88 -3.22
N THR A 75 3.17 -15.62 -3.59
CA THR A 75 2.10 -14.76 -3.05
C THR A 75 0.72 -15.28 -3.45
N TYR A 76 0.52 -15.70 -4.70
CA TYR A 76 -0.73 -16.29 -5.14
C TYR A 76 -1.03 -17.63 -4.45
N HIS A 77 -0.02 -18.46 -4.19
CA HIS A 77 -0.22 -19.68 -3.40
C HIS A 77 -0.65 -19.37 -1.96
N ALA A 78 -0.05 -18.37 -1.32
CA ALA A 78 -0.45 -17.95 0.02
C ALA A 78 -1.88 -17.38 0.02
N MET A 79 -2.24 -16.59 -1.00
CA MET A 79 -3.59 -16.05 -1.18
C MET A 79 -4.62 -17.16 -1.43
N ALA A 80 -4.30 -18.14 -2.28
CA ALA A 80 -5.15 -19.28 -2.52
C ALA A 80 -5.39 -20.09 -1.25
N ALA A 81 -4.32 -20.39 -0.49
CA ALA A 81 -4.43 -21.08 0.79
C ALA A 81 -5.33 -20.35 1.79
N PHE A 82 -5.17 -19.02 1.91
CA PHE A 82 -6.03 -18.21 2.77
C PHE A 82 -7.50 -18.25 2.32
N ASN A 83 -7.78 -18.00 1.05
CA ASN A 83 -9.14 -17.97 0.52
C ASN A 83 -9.82 -19.35 0.61
N THR A 84 -9.09 -20.42 0.28
CA THR A 84 -9.62 -21.79 0.36
C THR A 84 -9.93 -22.15 1.81
N SER A 85 -9.03 -21.86 2.74
CA SER A 85 -9.28 -22.13 4.16
C SER A 85 -10.49 -21.36 4.68
N THR A 86 -10.64 -20.10 4.34
CA THR A 86 -11.80 -19.29 4.75
C THR A 86 -13.09 -19.87 4.21
N ARG A 87 -13.14 -20.21 2.92
CA ARG A 87 -14.32 -20.84 2.30
C ARG A 87 -14.65 -22.20 2.88
N LEU A 88 -13.64 -22.98 3.23
CA LEU A 88 -13.82 -24.29 3.86
C LEU A 88 -14.45 -24.14 5.25
N PHE A 89 -14.01 -23.18 6.04
CA PHE A 89 -14.62 -22.90 7.34
C PHE A 89 -16.05 -22.37 7.21
N ASP A 90 -16.32 -21.49 6.24
CA ASP A 90 -17.68 -21.04 5.94
C ASP A 90 -18.59 -22.25 5.64
N GLY A 91 -18.15 -23.15 4.74
CA GLY A 91 -18.90 -24.36 4.39
C GLY A 91 -19.09 -25.31 5.57
N LEU A 92 -18.07 -25.52 6.40
CA LEU A 92 -18.17 -26.33 7.62
C LEU A 92 -19.17 -25.74 8.62
N MET A 93 -19.18 -24.42 8.79
CA MET A 93 -20.16 -23.77 9.68
C MET A 93 -21.60 -24.01 9.21
N TYR A 94 -21.86 -23.88 7.89
CA TYR A 94 -23.18 -24.20 7.34
C TYR A 94 -23.54 -25.67 7.55
N LEU A 95 -22.62 -26.59 7.30
CA LEU A 95 -22.84 -28.01 7.48
C LEU A 95 -23.18 -28.36 8.94
N VAL A 96 -22.43 -27.76 9.88
CA VAL A 96 -22.68 -27.94 11.31
C VAL A 96 -24.07 -27.41 11.72
N VAL A 97 -24.48 -26.26 11.20
CA VAL A 97 -25.81 -25.67 11.50
C VAL A 97 -26.91 -26.56 10.93
N ILE A 98 -26.77 -27.06 9.69
CA ILE A 98 -27.76 -27.89 9.05
C ILE A 98 -27.88 -29.28 9.76
N VAL A 99 -26.75 -29.89 10.09
CA VAL A 99 -26.75 -31.22 10.75
C VAL A 99 -27.27 -31.10 12.17
N ALA A 100 -26.74 -30.17 12.98
CA ALA A 100 -27.17 -29.99 14.37
C ALA A 100 -28.62 -29.52 14.44
N GLY A 101 -29.03 -28.59 13.58
CA GLY A 101 -30.40 -28.10 13.52
C GLY A 101 -31.37 -29.16 12.99
N GLY A 102 -30.95 -29.94 11.98
CA GLY A 102 -31.76 -31.07 11.45
C GLY A 102 -31.98 -32.15 12.50
N LEU A 103 -30.95 -32.52 13.27
CA LEU A 103 -31.10 -33.43 14.40
C LEU A 103 -32.05 -32.87 15.46
N SER A 104 -31.93 -31.59 15.83
CA SER A 104 -32.82 -30.95 16.77
C SER A 104 -34.29 -30.91 16.30
N LEU A 105 -34.49 -30.75 14.99
CA LEU A 105 -35.81 -30.85 14.37
C LEU A 105 -36.40 -32.27 14.49
N VAL A 106 -35.59 -33.30 14.22
CA VAL A 106 -36.02 -34.71 14.34
C VAL A 106 -36.37 -35.05 15.78
N TYR A 107 -35.61 -34.53 16.75
CA TYR A 107 -35.91 -34.70 18.19
C TYR A 107 -37.06 -33.80 18.69
N GLY A 108 -37.67 -32.96 17.84
CA GLY A 108 -38.79 -32.10 18.20
C GLY A 108 -38.44 -30.91 19.10
N THR A 109 -37.15 -30.57 19.24
CA THR A 109 -36.68 -29.48 20.08
C THR A 109 -36.79 -28.13 19.40
N ILE A 110 -36.86 -28.07 18.08
CA ILE A 110 -37.05 -26.86 17.27
C ILE A 110 -38.06 -27.14 16.14
N SER A 111 -38.67 -26.08 15.63
CA SER A 111 -39.54 -26.16 14.44
C SER A 111 -38.76 -26.02 13.14
N ALA A 112 -39.37 -26.41 12.01
CA ALA A 112 -38.79 -26.18 10.70
C ALA A 112 -38.55 -24.68 10.42
N GLY A 113 -39.43 -23.79 10.92
CA GLY A 113 -39.26 -22.35 10.83
C GLY A 113 -38.05 -21.85 11.59
N ASP A 114 -37.78 -22.40 12.78
CA ASP A 114 -36.60 -22.06 13.58
C ASP A 114 -35.31 -22.45 12.86
N LEU A 115 -35.26 -23.64 12.22
CA LEU A 115 -34.10 -24.08 11.45
C LEU A 115 -33.79 -23.11 10.30
N VAL A 116 -34.80 -22.67 9.55
CA VAL A 116 -34.64 -21.70 8.47
C VAL A 116 -34.15 -20.37 9.04
N ALA A 117 -34.73 -19.91 10.15
CA ALA A 117 -34.29 -18.67 10.82
C ALA A 117 -32.82 -18.75 11.26
N TYR A 118 -32.38 -19.87 11.87
CA TYR A 118 -30.98 -20.06 12.26
C TYR A 118 -30.01 -20.03 11.08
N VAL A 119 -30.34 -20.67 9.96
CA VAL A 119 -29.52 -20.63 8.74
C VAL A 119 -29.40 -19.19 8.21
N LEU A 120 -30.49 -18.43 8.19
CA LEU A 120 -30.49 -17.03 7.78
C LEU A 120 -29.68 -16.14 8.74
N TYR A 121 -29.83 -16.33 10.05
CA TYR A 121 -29.05 -15.56 11.05
C TYR A 121 -27.55 -15.85 10.95
N VAL A 122 -27.14 -17.10 10.79
CA VAL A 122 -25.73 -17.45 10.62
C VAL A 122 -25.17 -16.83 9.34
N SER A 123 -25.92 -16.90 8.23
CA SER A 123 -25.53 -16.26 6.96
C SER A 123 -25.32 -14.75 7.11
N THR A 124 -26.27 -14.11 7.76
CA THR A 124 -26.22 -12.65 8.01
C THR A 124 -25.06 -12.28 8.94
N LEU A 125 -24.82 -13.08 9.99
CA LEU A 125 -23.73 -12.86 10.92
C LEU A 125 -22.36 -12.94 10.24
N ILE A 126 -22.13 -13.99 9.43
CA ILE A 126 -20.88 -14.16 8.68
C ILE A 126 -20.66 -12.99 7.71
N ALA A 127 -21.71 -12.61 6.96
CA ALA A 127 -21.63 -11.48 6.04
C ALA A 127 -21.33 -10.16 6.75
N THR A 128 -21.94 -9.94 7.93
CA THR A 128 -21.74 -8.73 8.73
C THR A 128 -20.32 -8.65 9.28
N ILE A 129 -19.79 -9.75 9.83
CA ILE A 129 -18.40 -9.82 10.30
C ILE A 129 -17.42 -9.48 9.16
N ARG A 130 -17.64 -10.03 7.98
CA ARG A 130 -16.79 -9.75 6.80
C ARG A 130 -16.85 -8.28 6.41
N ARG A 131 -18.03 -7.67 6.38
CA ARG A 131 -18.20 -6.21 6.12
C ARG A 131 -17.48 -5.34 7.13
N ILE A 132 -17.51 -5.70 8.41
CA ILE A 132 -16.78 -4.95 9.46
C ILE A 132 -15.28 -5.00 9.21
N VAL A 133 -14.73 -6.15 8.84
CA VAL A 133 -13.30 -6.29 8.52
C VAL A 133 -12.92 -5.46 7.29
N GLU A 134 -13.70 -5.53 6.22
CA GLU A 134 -13.51 -4.75 4.99
C GLU A 134 -13.61 -3.24 5.27
N PHE A 135 -14.58 -2.83 6.08
CA PHE A 135 -14.74 -1.44 6.50
C PHE A 135 -13.52 -0.95 7.29
N ALA A 136 -13.03 -1.74 8.25
CA ALA A 136 -11.84 -1.37 9.03
C ALA A 136 -10.61 -1.15 8.13
N GLU A 137 -10.41 -1.98 7.11
CA GLU A 137 -9.32 -1.80 6.14
C GLU A 137 -9.49 -0.55 5.28
N GLN A 138 -10.72 -0.24 4.85
CA GLN A 138 -11.02 0.96 4.07
C GLN A 138 -10.86 2.22 4.92
N PHE A 139 -11.34 2.17 6.15
CA PHE A 139 -11.19 3.27 7.12
C PHE A 139 -9.71 3.60 7.37
N GLN A 140 -8.89 2.58 7.62
CA GLN A 140 -7.45 2.78 7.83
C GLN A 140 -6.76 3.41 6.61
N ARG A 141 -7.12 3.00 5.39
CA ARG A 141 -6.61 3.62 4.16
C ARG A 141 -7.07 5.07 4.00
N GLY A 142 -8.33 5.35 4.33
CA GLY A 142 -8.88 6.70 4.32
C GLY A 142 -8.20 7.63 5.32
N MET A 143 -7.98 7.15 6.54
CA MET A 143 -7.28 7.91 7.59
C MET A 143 -5.87 8.32 7.17
N THR A 144 -5.10 7.42 6.54
CA THR A 144 -3.76 7.77 6.03
C THR A 144 -3.81 8.91 5.00
N GLY A 145 -4.87 8.97 4.19
CA GLY A 145 -5.09 10.08 3.25
C GLY A 145 -5.41 11.40 3.96
N ILE A 146 -6.26 11.34 5.00
CA ILE A 146 -6.63 12.50 5.82
C ILE A 146 -5.42 13.02 6.60
N GLU A 147 -4.61 12.13 7.18
CA GLU A 147 -3.38 12.51 7.89
C GLU A 147 -2.41 13.24 6.97
N ARG A 148 -2.18 12.74 5.75
CA ARG A 148 -1.32 13.42 4.77
C ARG A 148 -1.90 14.76 4.31
N PHE A 149 -3.21 14.85 4.16
CA PHE A 149 -3.86 16.11 3.82
C PHE A 149 -3.68 17.14 4.95
N ALA A 150 -3.90 16.73 6.21
CA ALA A 150 -3.68 17.59 7.36
C ALA A 150 -2.21 18.04 7.46
N GLU A 151 -1.25 17.14 7.28
CA GLU A 151 0.18 17.44 7.26
C GLU A 151 0.54 18.52 6.22
N ILE A 152 -0.03 18.43 5.01
CA ILE A 152 0.16 19.45 3.97
C ILE A 152 -0.48 20.78 4.38
N MET A 153 -1.69 20.76 4.93
CA MET A 153 -2.39 21.99 5.35
C MET A 153 -1.74 22.65 6.54
N ASP A 154 -1.16 21.88 7.44
CA ASP A 154 -0.47 22.38 8.64
C ASP A 154 0.99 22.78 8.36
N THR A 155 1.48 22.54 7.14
CA THR A 155 2.84 22.93 6.75
C THR A 155 2.94 24.47 6.77
N PRO A 156 3.80 25.05 7.61
CA PRO A 156 3.92 26.51 7.69
C PRO A 156 4.51 27.08 6.40
N VAL A 157 4.00 28.23 5.99
CA VAL A 157 4.58 29.00 4.89
C VAL A 157 5.90 29.57 5.40
N THR A 158 7.02 29.14 4.82
CA THR A 158 8.36 29.57 5.21
C THR A 158 8.89 30.74 4.39
N ILE A 159 8.27 31.00 3.23
CA ILE A 159 8.64 32.11 2.33
C ILE A 159 7.45 33.03 2.25
N GLU A 160 7.54 34.15 2.96
CA GLU A 160 6.51 35.19 2.98
C GLU A 160 7.10 36.49 2.47
N ASP A 161 6.25 37.35 1.90
CA ASP A 161 6.64 38.70 1.53
C ASP A 161 6.96 39.52 2.78
N ALA A 162 7.96 40.38 2.70
CA ALA A 162 8.24 41.34 3.78
C ALA A 162 7.04 42.31 3.96
N GLU A 163 6.81 42.79 5.19
CA GLU A 163 5.70 43.70 5.51
C GLU A 163 5.67 44.97 4.61
N ASP A 164 6.84 45.39 4.11
CA ASP A 164 7.00 46.56 3.23
C ASP A 164 7.29 46.17 1.77
N ALA A 165 7.02 44.90 1.37
CA ALA A 165 7.23 44.44 0.02
C ALA A 165 6.50 45.29 -1.01
N LYS A 166 7.23 45.73 -2.04
CA LYS A 166 6.68 46.53 -3.13
C LYS A 166 6.63 45.73 -4.42
N PRO A 167 5.62 45.93 -5.27
CA PRO A 167 5.58 45.31 -6.59
C PRO A 167 6.86 45.61 -7.36
N LEU A 168 7.47 44.55 -7.94
CA LEU A 168 8.65 44.71 -8.78
C LEU A 168 8.28 45.57 -10.02
N GLN A 169 8.97 46.69 -10.19
CA GLN A 169 8.82 47.49 -11.39
C GLN A 169 9.71 46.94 -12.51
N PRO A 170 9.20 46.84 -13.76
CA PRO A 170 10.04 46.46 -14.88
C PRO A 170 11.22 47.42 -15.03
N GLY A 171 12.41 46.88 -14.97
CA GLY A 171 13.66 47.61 -15.13
C GLY A 171 14.50 47.02 -16.27
N PRO A 172 15.70 47.57 -16.51
CA PRO A 172 16.61 47.08 -17.57
C PRO A 172 17.13 45.67 -17.35
N GLY A 173 16.83 45.02 -16.19
CA GLY A 173 17.17 43.63 -15.92
C GLY A 173 18.60 43.39 -15.41
N ALA A 174 19.26 44.39 -14.87
CA ALA A 174 20.53 44.18 -14.16
C ALA A 174 20.29 43.47 -12.83
N ILE A 175 21.16 42.49 -12.49
CA ILE A 175 21.09 41.73 -11.24
C ILE A 175 22.44 41.81 -10.54
N ARG A 176 22.43 42.13 -9.25
CA ARG A 176 23.62 42.17 -8.42
C ARG A 176 23.45 41.29 -7.19
N PHE A 177 24.42 40.42 -6.97
CA PHE A 177 24.59 39.67 -5.73
C PHE A 177 25.67 40.31 -4.92
N GLU A 178 25.43 40.63 -3.66
CA GLU A 178 26.38 41.22 -2.73
C GLU A 178 26.52 40.34 -1.50
N ASP A 179 27.67 39.70 -1.33
CA ASP A 179 28.04 38.85 -0.19
C ASP A 179 26.99 37.81 0.16
N VAL A 180 26.41 37.17 -0.88
CA VAL A 180 25.34 36.19 -0.71
C VAL A 180 25.90 34.86 -0.20
N SER A 181 25.47 34.46 0.98
CA SER A 181 25.70 33.12 1.55
C SER A 181 24.40 32.36 1.62
N PHE A 182 24.43 31.05 1.31
CA PHE A 182 23.27 30.18 1.35
C PHE A 182 23.61 28.81 1.93
N GLU A 183 22.74 28.30 2.79
CA GLU A 183 22.78 26.94 3.33
C GLU A 183 21.40 26.29 3.23
N TYR A 184 21.35 24.97 2.99
CA TYR A 184 20.11 24.21 3.07
C TYR A 184 19.78 23.92 4.53
N PRO A 185 18.50 24.06 4.95
CA PRO A 185 18.11 23.82 6.35
C PRO A 185 18.42 22.41 6.87
N ASP A 186 18.47 21.41 5.97
CA ASP A 186 18.62 20.00 6.32
C ASP A 186 20.07 19.59 6.60
N ASP A 187 21.06 20.29 6.04
CA ASP A 187 22.46 19.87 6.05
C ASP A 187 23.38 20.85 6.81
N HIS A 188 22.93 22.05 7.11
CA HIS A 188 23.71 23.13 7.74
C HIS A 188 25.07 23.39 7.08
N ASN A 189 25.29 22.84 5.90
CA ASN A 189 26.49 23.12 5.10
C ASN A 189 26.22 24.34 4.21
N LYS A 190 27.05 25.33 4.32
CA LYS A 190 26.98 26.48 3.41
C LYS A 190 27.37 26.04 2.01
N VAL A 191 26.43 26.16 1.07
CA VAL A 191 26.66 25.86 -0.35
C VAL A 191 27.21 27.06 -1.10
N LEU A 192 26.78 28.25 -0.70
CA LEU A 192 27.33 29.50 -1.20
C LEU A 192 28.01 30.26 -0.05
N HIS A 193 29.20 30.78 -0.30
CA HIS A 193 29.99 31.53 0.65
C HIS A 193 30.33 32.90 0.06
N ASP A 194 29.77 33.97 0.60
CA ASP A 194 30.10 35.39 0.32
C ASP A 194 30.25 35.67 -1.19
N VAL A 195 29.28 35.14 -1.97
CA VAL A 195 29.27 35.26 -3.43
C VAL A 195 28.81 36.65 -3.84
N SER A 196 29.70 37.40 -4.49
CA SER A 196 29.39 38.69 -5.10
C SER A 196 29.50 38.60 -6.62
N LEU A 197 28.43 38.95 -7.33
CA LEU A 197 28.33 38.86 -8.78
C LEU A 197 27.50 40.02 -9.34
N ASP A 198 27.97 40.63 -10.39
CA ASP A 198 27.30 41.73 -11.10
C ASP A 198 26.94 41.28 -12.54
N ILE A 199 25.66 41.18 -12.83
CA ILE A 199 25.13 40.80 -14.15
C ILE A 199 24.51 42.04 -14.77
N ARG A 200 25.09 42.49 -15.88
CA ARG A 200 24.63 43.69 -16.58
C ARG A 200 23.31 43.42 -17.31
N ALA A 201 22.55 44.49 -17.51
CA ALA A 201 21.34 44.49 -18.32
C ALA A 201 21.65 44.14 -19.81
N GLY A 202 20.79 43.27 -20.45
CA GLY A 202 20.87 42.93 -21.86
C GLY A 202 21.71 41.73 -22.23
#